data_1ab15ee357bb2b9da12a543e2020113c
#
_entry.id   1ab15ee357bb2b9da12a543e2020113c
#
_cell.length_a   1.000
_cell.length_b   1.000
_cell.length_c   1.000
_cell.angle_alpha   90.00
_cell.angle_beta   90.00
_cell.angle_gamma   90.00
#
_symmetry.space_group_name_H-M   'P 1'
#
loop_
_entity.id
_entity.type
_entity.pdbx_description
1 polymer ?
#
loop_
_entity_poly.entity_id
_entity_poly.type
_entity_poly.pdbx_seq_one_letter_code
_entity_poly.pdbx_strand_id
1 'polypeptide(L)'
;MSSQKRLSIELERLTRRLAIAAGLLLTAAMPPAALASENVPHRPFAYWADLPDPGQFVVGFVYEQSEAYHIYTGGQYHNVTWMSGGEHYGIDINQGYFALQYGLNDRWALDLNVGYTSLGWRYFDEGGIQSTTGLMDSSFGVRYQIFNELTETNNPWVPTLTFRAGAVMPGTFSESFIFAPGSRSTAIEPELLLRKHFGWPGLGFYGDGLYRYNMTIGNDQYIIAAGLFQQIKGWEIDAGYKHLQTLSGTGITWLGDPSTYNPNIIYPRDPKENNDAIQFGFSYTTSKRHWRYGFTLTSVVDGNNTDAKLWLGGSIDIPIGGKHGQ
;
A
#
# COMPACT_ATOMS: atom_id res chain seq x y z
N MET A 1 -35.67 -8.82 5.85
CA MET A 1 -35.05 -7.87 6.81
C MET A 1 -35.05 -6.51 6.15
N SER A 2 -35.60 -5.44 6.78
CA SER A 2 -35.78 -4.14 6.08
C SER A 2 -34.42 -3.46 5.86
N SER A 3 -34.31 -2.72 4.76
CA SER A 3 -33.14 -1.92 4.37
C SER A 3 -32.60 -1.05 5.52
N GLN A 4 -33.48 -0.48 6.33
CA GLN A 4 -33.10 0.31 7.52
C GLN A 4 -32.33 -0.49 8.60
N LYS A 5 -32.66 -1.78 8.77
CA LYS A 5 -31.98 -2.62 9.76
C LYS A 5 -30.55 -3.01 9.32
N ARG A 6 -30.33 -3.14 8.00
CA ARG A 6 -28.98 -3.33 7.44
C ARG A 6 -28.12 -2.08 7.59
N LEU A 7 -28.68 -0.91 7.27
CA LEU A 7 -27.96 0.35 7.40
C LEU A 7 -27.54 0.63 8.86
N SER A 8 -28.42 0.33 9.82
CA SER A 8 -28.13 0.47 11.26
C SER A 8 -26.99 -0.44 11.72
N ILE A 9 -26.95 -1.70 11.25
CA ILE A 9 -25.88 -2.65 11.59
C ILE A 9 -24.53 -2.22 10.98
N GLU A 10 -24.53 -1.77 9.75
CA GLU A 10 -23.32 -1.27 9.09
C GLU A 10 -22.81 0.02 9.75
N LEU A 11 -23.70 0.93 10.13
CA LEU A 11 -23.33 2.16 10.84
C LEU A 11 -22.77 1.85 12.23
N GLU A 12 -23.34 0.91 12.96
CA GLU A 12 -22.84 0.48 14.27
C GLU A 12 -21.48 -0.21 14.17
N ARG A 13 -21.26 -1.01 13.14
CA ARG A 13 -19.96 -1.61 12.85
C ARG A 13 -18.92 -0.57 12.48
N LEU A 14 -19.29 0.41 11.66
CA LEU A 14 -18.42 1.52 11.29
C LEU A 14 -18.04 2.35 12.52
N THR A 15 -19.01 2.65 13.37
CA THR A 15 -18.80 3.43 14.61
C THR A 15 -17.91 2.67 15.60
N ARG A 16 -18.11 1.35 15.77
CA ARG A 16 -17.22 0.52 16.58
C ARG A 16 -15.80 0.46 16.02
N ARG A 17 -15.65 0.34 14.70
CA ARG A 17 -14.34 0.33 14.03
C ARG A 17 -13.64 1.68 14.15
N LEU A 18 -14.36 2.78 14.01
CA LEU A 18 -13.84 4.13 14.24
C LEU A 18 -13.47 4.37 15.71
N ALA A 19 -14.25 3.85 16.64
CA ALA A 19 -13.96 3.94 18.08
C ALA A 19 -12.73 3.10 18.47
N ILE A 20 -12.56 1.91 17.86
CA ILE A 20 -11.36 1.07 18.05
C ILE A 20 -10.15 1.76 17.40
N ALA A 21 -10.30 2.32 16.20
CA ALA A 21 -9.24 3.09 15.54
C ALA A 21 -8.85 4.34 16.35
N ALA A 22 -9.83 5.08 16.89
CA ALA A 22 -9.58 6.22 17.77
C ALA A 22 -8.98 5.83 19.14
N GLY A 23 -9.38 4.67 19.68
CA GLY A 23 -8.81 4.12 20.92
C GLY A 23 -7.37 3.63 20.73
N LEU A 24 -7.04 3.06 19.59
CA LEU A 24 -5.68 2.68 19.19
C LEU A 24 -4.78 3.88 18.92
N LEU A 25 -5.34 5.00 18.47
CA LEU A 25 -4.63 6.28 18.33
C LEU A 25 -4.12 6.85 19.66
N LEU A 26 -4.70 6.45 20.77
CA LEU A 26 -4.34 6.90 22.12
C LEU A 26 -3.31 5.99 22.82
N THR A 27 -3.07 4.76 22.35
CA THR A 27 -2.30 3.76 23.13
C THR A 27 -1.05 3.21 22.46
N ALA A 28 -0.79 3.44 21.18
CA ALA A 28 0.38 2.87 20.53
C ALA A 28 0.91 3.74 19.39
N ALA A 29 2.13 4.15 19.51
CA ALA A 29 2.98 4.48 18.37
C ALA A 29 3.24 3.16 17.61
N MET A 30 2.32 2.71 16.80
CA MET A 30 2.50 1.59 15.89
C MET A 30 2.05 1.93 14.48
N PRO A 31 2.68 1.35 13.53
CA PRO A 31 2.84 1.76 12.16
C PRO A 31 2.06 0.94 11.11
N PRO A 32 2.01 1.35 9.91
CA PRO A 32 1.10 1.24 8.81
C PRO A 32 1.40 0.36 7.59
N ALA A 33 0.50 0.25 6.74
CA ALA A 33 0.05 -0.70 5.79
C ALA A 33 0.21 -0.44 4.30
N ALA A 34 0.12 -1.46 3.48
CA ALA A 34 0.04 -1.40 2.04
C ALA A 34 -1.00 -2.32 1.38
N LEU A 35 -1.14 -2.24 0.09
CA LEU A 35 -2.15 -2.91 -0.74
C LEU A 35 -1.59 -4.15 -1.45
N ALA A 36 -2.45 -5.15 -1.74
CA ALA A 36 -2.06 -6.51 -2.04
C ALA A 36 -1.41 -6.76 -3.41
N SER A 37 -1.59 -5.94 -4.40
CA SER A 37 -0.97 -6.14 -5.71
C SER A 37 0.32 -5.35 -5.91
N GLU A 38 0.76 -4.62 -4.92
CA GLU A 38 1.88 -3.72 -5.02
C GLU A 38 3.02 -4.09 -4.10
N ASN A 39 4.14 -4.41 -4.67
CA ASN A 39 5.37 -4.71 -3.94
C ASN A 39 6.12 -3.45 -3.49
N VAL A 40 5.45 -2.32 -3.43
CA VAL A 40 6.03 -1.08 -2.94
C VAL A 40 5.43 -0.79 -1.57
N PRO A 41 6.21 -0.90 -0.49
CA PRO A 41 5.71 -0.58 0.84
C PRO A 41 5.24 0.86 0.88
N HIS A 42 4.02 1.07 1.33
CA HIS A 42 3.46 2.41 1.49
C HIS A 42 4.15 3.07 2.67
N ARG A 43 5.03 3.97 2.35
CA ARG A 43 5.59 4.92 3.31
C ARG A 43 4.68 6.15 3.34
N PRO A 44 4.68 6.93 4.43
CA PRO A 44 4.06 8.25 4.39
C PRO A 44 4.56 9.01 3.17
N PHE A 45 3.68 9.29 2.23
CA PHE A 45 4.00 9.71 0.86
C PHE A 45 4.80 11.00 0.77
N ALA A 46 4.65 11.88 1.75
CA ALA A 46 5.32 13.16 1.73
C ALA A 46 6.85 13.09 1.67
N TYR A 47 7.46 11.96 2.01
CA TYR A 47 8.92 11.79 2.00
C TYR A 47 9.44 10.93 0.85
N TRP A 48 8.58 10.40 0.00
CA TRP A 48 9.04 9.56 -1.11
C TRP A 48 9.83 10.32 -2.16
N ALA A 49 9.49 11.58 -2.38
CA ALA A 49 10.23 12.43 -3.30
C ALA A 49 11.61 12.84 -2.77
N ASP A 50 11.89 12.70 -1.47
CA ASP A 50 13.19 13.01 -0.90
C ASP A 50 14.19 11.88 -1.09
N LEU A 51 15.46 12.26 -1.22
CA LEU A 51 16.59 11.32 -1.22
C LEU A 51 17.25 11.31 0.16
N PRO A 52 17.86 10.19 0.58
CA PRO A 52 18.80 10.18 1.69
C PRO A 52 19.97 11.13 1.45
N ASP A 53 20.56 11.66 2.52
CA ASP A 53 21.80 12.45 2.43
C ASP A 53 22.92 11.65 1.76
N PRO A 54 23.89 12.29 1.10
CA PRO A 54 25.07 11.61 0.56
C PRO A 54 25.78 10.76 1.60
N GLY A 55 25.96 9.46 1.30
CA GLY A 55 26.55 8.47 2.21
C GLY A 55 25.62 7.97 3.31
N GLN A 56 24.36 8.38 3.34
CA GLN A 56 23.36 7.91 4.31
C GLN A 56 22.66 6.66 3.79
N PHE A 57 22.52 5.68 4.68
CA PHE A 57 21.55 4.60 4.54
C PHE A 57 20.27 4.95 5.28
N VAL A 58 19.12 4.59 4.71
CA VAL A 58 17.85 4.55 5.42
C VAL A 58 17.33 3.12 5.39
N VAL A 59 17.25 2.50 6.57
CA VAL A 59 16.73 1.15 6.75
C VAL A 59 15.29 1.25 7.22
N GLY A 60 14.37 0.68 6.45
CA GLY A 60 12.95 0.68 6.74
C GLY A 60 12.42 -0.72 7.01
N PHE A 61 11.51 -0.83 7.96
CA PHE A 61 10.69 -2.01 8.18
C PHE A 61 9.23 -1.59 8.14
N VAL A 62 8.42 -2.36 7.43
CA VAL A 62 6.98 -2.15 7.34
C VAL A 62 6.29 -3.48 7.63
N TYR A 63 5.23 -3.46 8.42
CA TYR A 63 4.35 -4.60 8.62
C TYR A 63 2.92 -4.20 8.30
N GLU A 64 2.18 -5.10 7.73
CA GLU A 64 0.86 -4.85 7.21
C GLU A 64 -0.08 -6.00 7.44
N GLN A 65 -1.31 -5.66 7.79
CA GLN A 65 -2.37 -6.62 8.00
C GLN A 65 -3.66 -6.15 7.37
N SER A 66 -4.34 -7.06 6.70
CA SER A 66 -5.69 -6.83 6.18
C SER A 66 -6.54 -8.07 6.31
N GLU A 67 -7.84 -7.86 6.38
CA GLU A 67 -8.85 -8.91 6.28
C GLU A 67 -9.93 -8.45 5.27
N ALA A 68 -10.10 -9.23 4.20
CA ALA A 68 -11.10 -8.95 3.17
C ALA A 68 -12.30 -9.88 3.34
N TYR A 69 -13.48 -9.29 3.54
CA TYR A 69 -14.75 -10.02 3.63
C TYR A 69 -15.56 -9.96 2.33
N HIS A 70 -15.18 -9.10 1.42
CA HIS A 70 -15.86 -8.88 0.16
C HIS A 70 -14.87 -8.66 -0.97
N ILE A 71 -15.33 -8.92 -2.20
CA ILE A 71 -14.59 -8.61 -3.43
C ILE A 71 -15.48 -7.84 -4.40
N TYR A 72 -14.87 -7.03 -5.24
CA TYR A 72 -15.52 -6.40 -6.38
C TYR A 72 -15.25 -7.22 -7.64
N THR A 73 -16.30 -7.70 -8.33
CA THR A 73 -16.17 -8.34 -9.63
C THR A 73 -17.29 -7.91 -10.56
N GLY A 74 -16.97 -7.56 -11.83
CA GLY A 74 -17.97 -7.14 -12.81
C GLY A 74 -18.86 -5.96 -12.36
N GLY A 75 -18.33 -5.08 -11.50
CA GLY A 75 -19.08 -3.96 -10.91
C GLY A 75 -20.07 -4.38 -9.80
N GLN A 76 -19.96 -5.60 -9.29
CA GLN A 76 -20.78 -6.12 -8.20
C GLN A 76 -19.91 -6.38 -6.96
N TYR A 77 -20.53 -6.23 -5.78
CA TYR A 77 -19.91 -6.43 -4.49
C TYR A 77 -20.33 -7.79 -3.92
N HIS A 78 -19.42 -8.74 -3.86
CA HIS A 78 -19.65 -10.12 -3.47
C HIS A 78 -19.10 -10.41 -2.08
N ASN A 79 -19.87 -11.15 -1.29
CA ASN A 79 -19.44 -11.63 0.01
C ASN A 79 -18.56 -12.88 -0.13
N VAL A 80 -17.33 -12.84 0.38
CA VAL A 80 -16.39 -13.98 0.45
C VAL A 80 -16.22 -14.51 1.87
N THR A 81 -17.06 -14.07 2.80
CA THR A 81 -17.06 -14.52 4.18
C THR A 81 -17.70 -15.89 4.33
N TRP A 82 -17.00 -16.77 5.00
CA TRP A 82 -17.59 -17.98 5.53
C TRP A 82 -17.97 -17.82 6.99
N MET A 83 -19.12 -18.38 7.39
CA MET A 83 -19.62 -18.32 8.76
C MET A 83 -19.62 -19.73 9.36
N SER A 84 -18.91 -19.94 10.45
CA SER A 84 -18.97 -21.16 11.27
C SER A 84 -18.96 -20.83 12.74
N GLY A 85 -19.88 -21.42 13.49
CA GLY A 85 -19.94 -21.22 14.94
C GLY A 85 -20.20 -19.78 15.40
N GLY A 86 -20.71 -18.91 14.52
CA GLY A 86 -20.94 -17.49 14.78
C GLY A 86 -19.75 -16.59 14.47
N GLU A 87 -18.62 -17.13 14.02
CA GLU A 87 -17.47 -16.38 13.58
C GLU A 87 -17.48 -16.20 12.06
N HIS A 88 -16.97 -15.04 11.60
CA HIS A 88 -16.82 -14.69 10.20
C HIS A 88 -15.34 -14.84 9.81
N TYR A 89 -15.07 -15.56 8.74
CA TYR A 89 -13.73 -15.73 8.20
C TYR A 89 -13.66 -15.11 6.81
N GLY A 90 -12.69 -14.26 6.58
CA GLY A 90 -12.39 -13.62 5.30
C GLY A 90 -11.08 -14.14 4.70
N ILE A 91 -10.52 -13.31 3.84
CA ILE A 91 -9.18 -13.50 3.29
C ILE A 91 -8.22 -12.71 4.17
N ASP A 92 -7.40 -13.43 4.94
CA ASP A 92 -6.40 -12.83 5.84
C ASP A 92 -5.10 -12.60 5.08
N ILE A 93 -4.57 -11.39 5.17
CA ILE A 93 -3.31 -11.03 4.53
C ILE A 93 -2.40 -10.38 5.56
N ASN A 94 -1.20 -10.93 5.71
CA ASN A 94 -0.15 -10.39 6.54
C ASN A 94 1.10 -10.22 5.68
N GLN A 95 1.69 -9.03 5.70
CA GLN A 95 2.85 -8.71 4.89
C GLN A 95 3.89 -7.97 5.72
N GLY A 96 5.16 -8.26 5.46
CA GLY A 96 6.26 -7.55 6.06
C GLY A 96 7.27 -7.15 4.99
N TYR A 97 7.80 -5.93 5.04
CA TYR A 97 8.78 -5.43 4.09
C TYR A 97 10.04 -4.96 4.80
N PHE A 98 11.15 -5.25 4.19
CA PHE A 98 12.43 -4.62 4.44
C PHE A 98 12.73 -3.67 3.29
N ALA A 99 13.06 -2.44 3.60
CA ALA A 99 13.42 -1.42 2.64
C ALA A 99 14.79 -0.84 2.96
N LEU A 100 15.61 -0.66 1.96
CA LEU A 100 16.91 -0.03 2.08
C LEU A 100 17.01 1.09 1.05
N GLN A 101 17.51 2.25 1.48
CA GLN A 101 17.88 3.33 0.57
C GLN A 101 19.29 3.76 0.87
N TYR A 102 20.02 4.22 -0.15
CA TYR A 102 21.37 4.75 -0.04
C TYR A 102 21.54 6.01 -0.88
N GLY A 103 21.91 7.11 -0.25
CA GLY A 103 22.22 8.37 -0.93
C GLY A 103 23.62 8.31 -1.56
N LEU A 104 23.69 8.35 -2.88
CA LEU A 104 24.98 8.39 -3.60
C LEU A 104 25.57 9.80 -3.59
N ASN A 105 24.73 10.80 -3.82
CA ASN A 105 25.05 12.23 -3.79
C ASN A 105 23.74 13.04 -3.65
N ASP A 106 23.81 14.35 -3.75
CA ASP A 106 22.66 15.24 -3.58
C ASP A 106 21.53 15.04 -4.60
N ARG A 107 21.73 14.26 -5.68
CA ARG A 107 20.74 14.04 -6.74
C ARG A 107 20.45 12.57 -7.04
N TRP A 108 21.26 11.65 -6.54
CA TRP A 108 21.13 10.22 -6.87
C TRP A 108 21.04 9.37 -5.61
N ALA A 109 20.14 8.42 -5.61
CA ALA A 109 20.04 7.39 -4.59
C ALA A 109 19.71 6.02 -5.21
N LEU A 110 19.99 4.97 -4.44
CA LEU A 110 19.56 3.60 -4.70
C LEU A 110 18.48 3.20 -3.73
N ASP A 111 17.58 2.34 -4.14
CA ASP A 111 16.60 1.71 -3.26
C ASP A 111 16.47 0.21 -3.52
N LEU A 112 16.10 -0.52 -2.48
CA LEU A 112 15.79 -1.94 -2.49
C LEU A 112 14.59 -2.19 -1.57
N ASN A 113 13.60 -2.95 -2.05
CA ASN A 113 12.49 -3.41 -1.23
C ASN A 113 12.35 -4.92 -1.38
N VAL A 114 12.27 -5.62 -0.25
CA VAL A 114 12.07 -7.07 -0.17
C VAL A 114 10.91 -7.33 0.78
N GLY A 115 9.90 -8.04 0.33
CA GLY A 115 8.72 -8.34 1.14
C GLY A 115 8.56 -9.84 1.38
N TYR A 116 7.84 -10.17 2.46
CA TYR A 116 7.37 -11.50 2.77
C TYR A 116 5.88 -11.45 3.08
N THR A 117 5.13 -12.42 2.57
CA THR A 117 3.69 -12.49 2.77
C THR A 117 3.26 -13.81 3.38
N SER A 118 2.19 -13.74 4.15
CA SER A 118 1.38 -14.88 4.56
C SER A 118 -0.08 -14.53 4.27
N LEU A 119 -0.68 -15.24 3.35
CA LEU A 119 -2.05 -15.03 2.91
C LEU A 119 -2.83 -16.33 3.09
N GLY A 120 -4.00 -16.26 3.71
CA GLY A 120 -4.87 -17.39 3.98
C GLY A 120 -6.33 -17.09 3.64
N TRP A 121 -7.00 -18.05 3.04
CA TRP A 121 -8.44 -18.00 2.80
C TRP A 121 -9.08 -19.31 3.20
N ARG A 122 -10.03 -19.27 4.12
CA ARG A 122 -10.85 -20.40 4.50
C ARG A 122 -12.10 -20.40 3.63
N TYR A 123 -12.27 -21.42 2.79
CA TYR A 123 -13.47 -21.59 1.98
C TYR A 123 -14.20 -22.89 2.30
N PHE A 124 -15.47 -22.96 1.89
CA PHE A 124 -16.46 -23.88 2.45
C PHE A 124 -16.34 -25.34 1.99
N ASP A 125 -15.78 -25.62 0.84
CA ASP A 125 -15.76 -26.98 0.30
C ASP A 125 -14.67 -27.83 0.97
N GLU A 126 -15.07 -28.80 1.75
CA GLU A 126 -14.22 -29.80 2.43
C GLU A 126 -13.42 -29.31 3.65
N GLY A 127 -13.71 -28.14 4.21
CA GLY A 127 -13.01 -27.64 5.40
C GLY A 127 -11.56 -27.25 5.17
N GLY A 128 -11.17 -26.99 3.91
CA GLY A 128 -9.83 -26.61 3.53
C GLY A 128 -9.50 -25.16 3.82
N ILE A 129 -8.30 -24.90 4.33
CA ILE A 129 -7.68 -23.58 4.32
C ILE A 129 -6.73 -23.57 3.13
N GLN A 130 -6.97 -22.68 2.15
CA GLN A 130 -5.93 -22.37 1.18
C GLN A 130 -5.03 -21.27 1.78
N SER A 131 -3.74 -21.47 1.68
CA SER A 131 -2.78 -20.47 2.12
C SER A 131 -1.56 -20.44 1.21
N THR A 132 -0.95 -19.28 1.10
CA THR A 132 0.34 -19.12 0.46
C THR A 132 1.24 -18.26 1.34
N THR A 133 2.49 -18.65 1.45
CA THR A 133 3.53 -17.90 2.15
C THR A 133 4.77 -17.83 1.27
N GLY A 134 5.53 -16.77 1.36
CA GLY A 134 6.77 -16.67 0.60
C GLY A 134 7.28 -15.24 0.47
N LEU A 135 8.42 -15.11 -0.18
CA LEU A 135 8.93 -13.80 -0.59
C LEU A 135 7.99 -13.20 -1.63
N MET A 136 7.67 -11.93 -1.45
CA MET A 136 6.97 -11.12 -2.45
C MET A 136 7.94 -10.76 -3.58
N ASP A 137 7.40 -10.24 -4.67
CA ASP A 137 8.24 -9.67 -5.72
C ASP A 137 9.11 -8.57 -5.13
N SER A 138 10.40 -8.61 -5.38
CA SER A 138 11.35 -7.65 -4.82
C SER A 138 11.66 -6.56 -5.82
N SER A 139 11.73 -5.31 -5.39
CA SER A 139 12.07 -4.20 -6.28
C SER A 139 13.41 -3.57 -5.92
N PHE A 140 14.14 -3.21 -6.94
CA PHE A 140 15.39 -2.47 -6.87
C PHE A 140 15.27 -1.24 -7.78
N GLY A 141 15.76 -0.07 -7.35
CA GLY A 141 15.61 1.17 -8.11
C GLY A 141 16.80 2.10 -8.00
N VAL A 142 16.90 2.96 -9.02
CA VAL A 142 17.77 4.14 -9.05
C VAL A 142 16.88 5.35 -9.08
N ARG A 143 17.12 6.30 -8.18
CA ARG A 143 16.35 7.53 -8.03
C ARG A 143 17.20 8.73 -8.42
N TYR A 144 16.59 9.63 -9.19
CA TYR A 144 17.19 10.90 -9.59
C TYR A 144 16.30 12.06 -9.23
N GLN A 145 16.77 12.95 -8.35
CA GLN A 145 16.05 14.16 -7.95
C GLN A 145 16.25 15.25 -9.00
N ILE A 146 15.19 15.56 -9.73
CA ILE A 146 15.19 16.57 -10.80
C ILE A 146 15.19 17.96 -10.19
N PHE A 147 14.29 18.18 -9.20
CA PHE A 147 14.16 19.43 -8.45
C PHE A 147 14.04 19.12 -6.96
N ASN A 148 14.49 20.05 -6.13
CA ASN A 148 14.31 20.00 -4.69
C ASN A 148 13.86 21.36 -4.17
N GLU A 149 12.65 21.46 -3.66
CA GLU A 149 12.06 22.70 -3.15
C GLU A 149 12.83 23.35 -1.99
N LEU A 150 13.63 22.58 -1.24
CA LEU A 150 14.41 23.08 -0.11
C LEU A 150 15.73 23.72 -0.56
N THR A 151 16.28 23.31 -1.70
CA THR A 151 17.54 23.84 -2.22
C THR A 151 17.33 24.90 -3.31
N GLU A 152 16.20 24.85 -4.00
CA GLU A 152 15.89 25.80 -5.09
C GLU A 152 15.08 27.00 -4.57
N THR A 153 15.65 27.69 -3.58
CA THR A 153 14.99 28.77 -2.83
C THR A 153 14.60 30.00 -3.64
N ASN A 154 15.14 30.16 -4.83
CA ASN A 154 14.86 31.34 -5.69
C ASN A 154 13.49 31.28 -6.38
N ASN A 155 12.83 30.10 -6.39
CA ASN A 155 11.52 29.95 -7.00
C ASN A 155 10.58 29.16 -6.07
N PRO A 156 9.65 29.81 -5.38
CA PRO A 156 8.75 29.17 -4.41
C PRO A 156 7.76 28.17 -5.06
N TRP A 157 7.65 28.16 -6.39
CA TRP A 157 6.77 27.25 -7.12
C TRP A 157 7.40 25.91 -7.48
N VAL A 158 8.74 25.80 -7.39
CA VAL A 158 9.44 24.54 -7.71
C VAL A 158 9.08 23.49 -6.66
N PRO A 159 8.56 22.32 -7.07
CA PRO A 159 8.32 21.21 -6.15
C PRO A 159 9.61 20.39 -5.95
N THR A 160 9.62 19.51 -4.98
CA THR A 160 10.52 18.36 -5.01
C THR A 160 9.98 17.37 -6.01
N LEU A 161 10.79 17.02 -7.03
CA LEU A 161 10.42 16.10 -8.08
C LEU A 161 11.54 15.07 -8.26
N THR A 162 11.20 13.80 -8.12
CA THR A 162 12.14 12.68 -8.21
C THR A 162 11.63 11.66 -9.22
N PHE A 163 12.47 11.28 -10.15
CA PHE A 163 12.24 10.15 -11.04
C PHE A 163 12.92 8.91 -10.48
N ARG A 164 12.22 7.77 -10.52
CA ARG A 164 12.75 6.44 -10.18
C ARG A 164 12.67 5.52 -11.38
N ALA A 165 13.76 4.84 -11.67
CA ALA A 165 13.78 3.70 -12.60
C ALA A 165 13.97 2.43 -11.76
N GLY A 166 12.94 1.61 -11.68
CA GLY A 166 12.91 0.38 -10.90
C GLY A 166 12.92 -0.87 -11.78
N ALA A 167 13.40 -1.96 -11.21
CA ALA A 167 13.27 -3.31 -11.75
C ALA A 167 12.69 -4.23 -10.66
N VAL A 168 11.83 -5.16 -11.04
CA VAL A 168 11.17 -6.11 -10.17
C VAL A 168 11.67 -7.52 -10.48
N MET A 169 11.97 -8.26 -9.44
CA MET A 169 12.31 -9.68 -9.50
C MET A 169 11.19 -10.51 -8.85
N PRO A 170 10.82 -11.65 -9.47
CA PRO A 170 9.73 -12.49 -8.99
C PRO A 170 10.00 -13.07 -7.60
N GLY A 171 8.97 -13.09 -6.77
CA GLY A 171 8.96 -13.72 -5.46
C GLY A 171 8.81 -15.24 -5.50
N THR A 172 8.52 -15.82 -4.32
CA THR A 172 8.38 -17.29 -4.15
C THR A 172 6.98 -17.73 -3.71
N PHE A 173 6.05 -16.79 -3.52
CA PHE A 173 4.65 -17.09 -3.19
C PHE A 173 3.92 -17.83 -4.33
N SER A 174 2.76 -18.42 -4.05
CA SER A 174 1.94 -19.06 -5.09
C SER A 174 1.16 -18.02 -5.90
N GLU A 175 1.45 -17.92 -7.20
CA GLU A 175 0.77 -17.01 -8.13
C GLU A 175 -0.68 -17.40 -8.43
N SER A 176 -1.04 -18.67 -8.19
CA SER A 176 -2.40 -19.17 -8.41
C SER A 176 -3.35 -18.87 -7.25
N PHE A 177 -2.87 -18.25 -6.19
CA PHE A 177 -3.71 -17.87 -5.05
C PHE A 177 -4.48 -16.60 -5.36
N ILE A 178 -5.77 -16.58 -4.96
CA ILE A 178 -6.60 -15.38 -5.10
C ILE A 178 -5.98 -14.21 -4.32
N PHE A 179 -5.83 -13.06 -4.97
CA PHE A 179 -5.17 -11.86 -4.41
C PHE A 179 -3.73 -12.11 -3.93
N ALA A 180 -3.01 -12.97 -4.64
CA ALA A 180 -1.58 -13.15 -4.42
C ALA A 180 -0.86 -11.79 -4.50
N PRO A 181 0.11 -11.52 -3.62
CA PRO A 181 0.79 -10.23 -3.54
C PRO A 181 1.83 -10.09 -4.65
N GLY A 182 1.41 -9.74 -5.83
CA GLY A 182 2.24 -9.53 -7.01
C GLY A 182 2.00 -10.55 -8.12
N SER A 183 2.69 -10.35 -9.24
CA SER A 183 2.51 -11.13 -10.46
C SER A 183 3.52 -12.28 -10.62
N ARG A 184 4.52 -12.40 -9.73
CA ARG A 184 5.71 -13.23 -9.94
C ARG A 184 6.37 -12.99 -11.30
N SER A 185 6.36 -11.75 -11.74
CA SER A 185 6.90 -11.33 -13.02
C SER A 185 8.17 -10.51 -12.82
N THR A 186 9.10 -10.65 -13.76
CA THR A 186 10.13 -9.62 -13.93
C THR A 186 9.47 -8.41 -14.57
N ALA A 187 9.68 -7.23 -13.99
CA ALA A 187 9.07 -6.00 -14.49
C ALA A 187 10.05 -4.82 -14.45
N ILE A 188 9.72 -3.77 -15.20
CA ILE A 188 10.37 -2.46 -15.16
C ILE A 188 9.35 -1.45 -14.64
N GLU A 189 9.79 -0.57 -13.73
CA GLU A 189 8.95 0.40 -13.04
C GLU A 189 9.53 1.82 -13.16
N PRO A 190 9.23 2.58 -14.20
CA PRO A 190 9.39 4.03 -14.17
C PRO A 190 8.35 4.65 -13.23
N GLU A 191 8.80 5.53 -12.34
CA GLU A 191 7.99 6.19 -11.32
C GLU A 191 8.37 7.66 -11.20
N LEU A 192 7.38 8.51 -11.00
CA LEU A 192 7.56 9.94 -10.80
C LEU A 192 6.94 10.33 -9.46
N LEU A 193 7.76 10.87 -8.58
CA LEU A 193 7.41 11.26 -7.21
C LEU A 193 7.46 12.76 -7.09
N LEU A 194 6.41 13.36 -6.53
CA LEU A 194 6.27 14.78 -6.39
C LEU A 194 5.84 15.15 -4.96
N ARG A 195 6.44 16.21 -4.42
CA ARG A 195 6.02 16.85 -3.18
C ARG A 195 6.14 18.36 -3.29
N LYS A 196 5.20 19.09 -2.66
CA LYS A 196 5.26 20.53 -2.59
C LYS A 196 4.65 21.02 -1.28
N HIS A 197 5.40 21.84 -0.53
CA HIS A 197 4.86 22.62 0.57
C HIS A 197 4.18 23.89 0.06
N PHE A 198 3.05 24.21 0.64
CA PHE A 198 2.41 25.50 0.46
C PHE A 198 3.04 26.53 1.41
N GLY A 199 2.78 27.81 1.21
CA GLY A 199 3.31 28.88 2.07
C GLY A 199 2.82 28.85 3.53
N TRP A 200 1.88 27.97 3.88
CA TRP A 200 1.45 27.72 5.27
C TRP A 200 2.42 26.74 5.94
N PRO A 201 2.80 26.98 7.21
CA PRO A 201 3.73 26.11 7.90
C PRO A 201 3.30 24.64 7.87
N GLY A 202 4.09 23.82 7.20
CA GLY A 202 3.93 22.38 7.15
C GLY A 202 2.79 21.80 6.30
N LEU A 203 1.94 22.63 5.68
CA LEU A 203 0.92 22.14 4.76
C LEU A 203 1.52 21.92 3.36
N GLY A 204 1.17 20.82 2.72
CA GLY A 204 1.61 20.53 1.36
C GLY A 204 0.77 19.50 0.66
N PHE A 205 1.15 19.19 -0.58
CA PHE A 205 0.61 18.08 -1.35
C PHE A 205 1.71 17.16 -1.85
N TYR A 206 1.35 15.93 -2.14
CA TYR A 206 2.19 14.93 -2.78
C TYR A 206 1.47 14.30 -3.96
N GLY A 207 2.24 13.71 -4.86
CA GLY A 207 1.75 12.90 -5.94
C GLY A 207 2.77 11.82 -6.30
N ASP A 208 2.26 10.70 -6.77
CA ASP A 208 3.02 9.55 -7.24
C ASP A 208 2.38 9.01 -8.51
N GLY A 209 3.20 8.67 -9.50
CA GLY A 209 2.77 8.02 -10.73
C GLY A 209 3.76 6.94 -11.13
N LEU A 210 3.35 5.69 -10.99
CA LEU A 210 4.14 4.51 -11.33
C LEU A 210 3.51 3.79 -12.52
N TYR A 211 4.33 3.33 -13.45
CA TYR A 211 3.95 2.39 -14.50
C TYR A 211 4.77 1.12 -14.35
N ARG A 212 4.10 -0.04 -14.28
CA ARG A 212 4.75 -1.35 -14.25
C ARG A 212 4.58 -2.05 -15.58
N TYR A 213 5.70 -2.25 -16.27
CA TYR A 213 5.78 -3.06 -17.49
C TYR A 213 6.23 -4.47 -17.14
N ASN A 214 5.31 -5.44 -17.20
CA ASN A 214 5.60 -6.84 -16.92
C ASN A 214 6.21 -7.53 -18.15
N MET A 215 7.40 -8.09 -17.98
CA MET A 215 8.20 -8.64 -19.09
C MET A 215 7.90 -10.14 -19.34
N THR A 216 7.36 -10.86 -18.38
CA THR A 216 7.20 -12.31 -18.46
C THR A 216 5.76 -12.77 -18.28
N ILE A 217 5.18 -12.53 -17.13
CA ILE A 217 3.84 -12.94 -16.73
C ILE A 217 3.15 -11.76 -16.07
N GLY A 218 1.84 -11.73 -16.14
CA GLY A 218 1.04 -10.64 -15.57
C GLY A 218 0.80 -9.51 -16.57
N ASN A 219 -0.03 -8.58 -16.15
CA ASN A 219 -0.49 -7.48 -16.98
C ASN A 219 0.22 -6.20 -16.61
N ASP A 220 0.42 -5.34 -17.58
CA ASP A 220 0.91 -3.99 -17.33
C ASP A 220 -0.08 -3.22 -16.45
N GLN A 221 0.47 -2.42 -15.55
CA GLN A 221 -0.30 -1.66 -14.57
C GLN A 221 0.20 -0.22 -14.51
N TYR A 222 -0.70 0.69 -14.18
CA TYR A 222 -0.30 1.99 -13.68
C TYR A 222 -0.96 2.27 -12.33
N ILE A 223 -0.27 3.05 -11.53
CA ILE A 223 -0.70 3.48 -10.22
C ILE A 223 -0.54 4.98 -10.15
N ILE A 224 -1.57 5.67 -9.71
CA ILE A 224 -1.53 7.10 -9.47
C ILE A 224 -2.01 7.34 -8.04
N ALA A 225 -1.22 8.05 -7.26
CA ALA A 225 -1.63 8.51 -5.94
C ALA A 225 -1.44 10.01 -5.80
N ALA A 226 -2.33 10.65 -5.06
CA ALA A 226 -2.21 12.05 -4.73
C ALA A 226 -2.89 12.35 -3.40
N GLY A 227 -2.36 13.32 -2.65
CA GLY A 227 -2.93 13.69 -1.36
C GLY A 227 -2.36 14.97 -0.80
N LEU A 228 -2.86 15.30 0.38
CA LEU A 228 -2.41 16.43 1.18
C LEU A 228 -1.70 15.93 2.43
N PHE A 229 -0.77 16.69 2.93
CA PHE A 229 -0.12 16.42 4.21
C PHE A 229 0.03 17.69 5.04
N GLN A 230 0.09 17.52 6.36
CA GLN A 230 0.36 18.57 7.32
C GLN A 230 1.48 18.13 8.27
N GLN A 231 2.54 18.92 8.35
CA GLN A 231 3.67 18.69 9.27
C GLN A 231 3.63 19.68 10.43
N ILE A 232 3.76 19.17 11.66
CA ILE A 232 3.82 20.01 12.87
C ILE A 232 4.83 19.39 13.84
N LYS A 233 5.96 20.05 14.09
CA LYS A 233 6.95 19.67 15.13
C LYS A 233 7.37 18.17 15.10
N GLY A 234 7.66 17.65 13.93
CA GLY A 234 8.05 16.24 13.75
C GLY A 234 6.88 15.28 13.56
N TRP A 235 5.66 15.71 13.79
CA TRP A 235 4.46 14.97 13.39
C TRP A 235 4.07 15.28 11.96
N GLU A 236 3.57 14.28 11.27
CA GLU A 236 2.95 14.44 9.96
C GLU A 236 1.64 13.66 9.93
N ILE A 237 0.63 14.29 9.36
CA ILE A 237 -0.66 13.67 9.06
C ILE A 237 -0.86 13.83 7.56
N ASP A 238 -1.23 12.77 6.87
CA ASP A 238 -1.56 12.81 5.45
C ASP A 238 -2.89 12.14 5.15
N ALA A 239 -3.51 12.57 4.07
CA ALA A 239 -4.71 11.96 3.51
C ALA A 239 -4.61 12.00 1.98
N GLY A 240 -4.92 10.91 1.34
CA GLY A 240 -4.80 10.80 -0.10
C GLY A 240 -5.73 9.77 -0.73
N TYR A 241 -5.73 9.81 -2.04
CA TYR A 241 -6.42 8.89 -2.91
C TYR A 241 -5.41 8.18 -3.79
N LYS A 242 -5.68 6.91 -4.08
CA LYS A 242 -4.87 6.07 -4.93
C LYS A 242 -5.77 5.31 -5.91
N HIS A 243 -5.33 5.25 -7.14
CA HIS A 243 -5.94 4.49 -8.22
C HIS A 243 -4.92 3.52 -8.81
N LEU A 244 -5.28 2.24 -8.86
CA LEU A 244 -4.56 1.21 -9.59
C LEU A 244 -5.40 0.75 -10.78
N GLN A 245 -4.78 0.63 -11.93
CA GLN A 245 -5.40 0.12 -13.14
C GLN A 245 -4.50 -0.89 -13.83
N THR A 246 -4.97 -2.12 -14.00
CA THR A 246 -4.35 -3.11 -14.89
C THR A 246 -4.85 -2.90 -16.31
N LEU A 247 -3.94 -2.81 -17.28
CA LEU A 247 -4.27 -2.44 -18.67
C LEU A 247 -4.84 -3.58 -19.48
N SER A 248 -4.54 -4.83 -19.13
CA SER A 248 -5.01 -6.04 -19.80
C SER A 248 -5.42 -7.09 -18.76
N GLY A 249 -5.76 -8.30 -19.20
CA GLY A 249 -6.08 -9.40 -18.32
C GLY A 249 -7.54 -9.85 -18.41
N THR A 250 -7.86 -10.85 -17.60
CA THR A 250 -9.17 -11.50 -17.59
C THR A 250 -9.94 -11.15 -16.32
N GLY A 251 -11.24 -10.98 -16.44
CA GLY A 251 -12.10 -10.75 -15.28
C GLY A 251 -12.25 -12.01 -14.41
N ILE A 252 -12.42 -11.82 -13.12
CA ILE A 252 -12.86 -12.86 -12.21
C ILE A 252 -14.30 -13.24 -12.60
N THR A 253 -14.58 -14.52 -12.76
CA THR A 253 -15.93 -14.98 -13.05
C THR A 253 -16.56 -15.55 -11.79
N TRP A 254 -17.64 -14.93 -11.34
CA TRP A 254 -18.46 -15.41 -10.25
C TRP A 254 -19.62 -16.25 -10.78
N LEU A 255 -19.66 -17.52 -10.40
CA LEU A 255 -20.68 -18.47 -10.83
C LEU A 255 -21.69 -18.68 -9.70
N GLY A 256 -22.74 -17.85 -9.63
CA GLY A 256 -23.81 -18.02 -8.65
C GLY A 256 -24.46 -16.71 -8.21
N ASP A 257 -25.30 -16.79 -7.19
CA ASP A 257 -25.96 -15.62 -6.59
C ASP A 257 -24.93 -14.77 -5.82
N PRO A 258 -24.74 -13.49 -6.19
CA PRO A 258 -23.80 -12.61 -5.49
C PRO A 258 -24.16 -12.37 -4.02
N SER A 259 -25.40 -12.63 -3.61
CA SER A 259 -25.85 -12.47 -2.22
C SER A 259 -25.52 -13.66 -1.32
N THR A 260 -25.15 -14.79 -1.90
CA THR A 260 -24.80 -16.02 -1.20
C THR A 260 -23.31 -16.31 -1.36
N TYR A 261 -22.71 -16.87 -0.31
CA TYR A 261 -21.36 -17.41 -0.43
C TYR A 261 -21.35 -18.52 -1.49
N ASN A 262 -20.55 -18.35 -2.53
CA ASN A 262 -20.40 -19.34 -3.57
C ASN A 262 -18.92 -19.59 -3.84
N PRO A 263 -18.38 -20.79 -3.52
CA PRO A 263 -16.98 -21.15 -3.75
C PRO A 263 -16.61 -21.32 -5.23
N ASN A 264 -17.59 -21.37 -6.14
CA ASN A 264 -17.37 -21.55 -7.57
C ASN A 264 -16.90 -20.24 -8.23
N ILE A 265 -15.74 -19.75 -7.82
CA ILE A 265 -15.08 -18.59 -8.42
C ILE A 265 -14.04 -19.10 -9.40
N ILE A 266 -14.09 -18.64 -10.64
CA ILE A 266 -12.99 -18.82 -11.58
C ILE A 266 -12.07 -17.61 -11.44
N TYR A 267 -10.94 -17.81 -10.77
CA TYR A 267 -9.90 -16.81 -10.61
C TYR A 267 -8.88 -16.96 -11.73
N PRO A 268 -8.72 -15.97 -12.62
CA PRO A 268 -7.74 -16.04 -13.69
C PRO A 268 -6.33 -15.88 -13.14
N ARG A 269 -5.36 -16.43 -13.85
CA ARG A 269 -3.93 -16.28 -13.52
C ARG A 269 -3.45 -14.81 -13.63
N ASP A 270 -4.11 -14.06 -14.49
CA ASP A 270 -3.80 -12.67 -14.81
C ASP A 270 -5.06 -11.80 -14.67
N PRO A 271 -5.51 -11.50 -13.45
CA PRO A 271 -6.72 -10.73 -13.24
C PRO A 271 -6.57 -9.30 -13.75
N LYS A 272 -7.61 -8.79 -14.42
CA LYS A 272 -7.71 -7.38 -14.78
C LYS A 272 -8.20 -6.59 -13.59
N GLU A 273 -7.30 -6.25 -12.69
CA GLU A 273 -7.60 -5.55 -11.45
C GLU A 273 -7.66 -4.03 -11.64
N ASN A 274 -8.68 -3.42 -11.07
CA ASN A 274 -8.76 -1.98 -10.87
C ASN A 274 -9.17 -1.75 -9.43
N ASN A 275 -8.55 -0.80 -8.75
CA ASN A 275 -9.03 -0.39 -7.44
C ASN A 275 -8.84 1.12 -7.19
N ASP A 276 -9.76 1.63 -6.41
CA ASP A 276 -9.77 2.98 -5.89
C ASP A 276 -9.68 2.90 -4.37
N ALA A 277 -8.69 3.55 -3.79
CA ALA A 277 -8.46 3.50 -2.37
C ALA A 277 -8.30 4.90 -1.75
N ILE A 278 -8.77 5.05 -0.53
CA ILE A 278 -8.51 6.22 0.31
C ILE A 278 -7.49 5.82 1.36
N GLN A 279 -6.50 6.67 1.55
CA GLN A 279 -5.40 6.45 2.48
C GLN A 279 -5.31 7.60 3.48
N PHE A 280 -5.04 7.24 4.74
CA PHE A 280 -4.67 8.17 5.82
C PHE A 280 -3.35 7.72 6.41
N GLY A 281 -2.43 8.65 6.58
CA GLY A 281 -1.14 8.44 7.18
C GLY A 281 -0.94 9.31 8.42
N PHE A 282 -0.12 8.79 9.32
CA PHE A 282 0.32 9.51 10.50
C PHE A 282 1.75 9.09 10.81
N SER A 283 2.67 10.03 10.97
CA SER A 283 4.04 9.69 11.33
C SER A 283 4.67 10.68 12.32
N TYR A 284 5.71 10.21 13.00
CA TYR A 284 6.51 11.00 13.93
C TYR A 284 7.99 10.78 13.69
N THR A 285 8.72 11.87 13.47
CA THR A 285 10.17 11.88 13.32
C THR A 285 10.82 12.41 14.60
N THR A 286 11.68 11.60 15.21
CA THR A 286 12.40 11.98 16.44
C THR A 286 13.44 13.04 16.15
N SER A 287 13.53 14.06 17.03
CA SER A 287 14.44 15.20 16.84
C SER A 287 15.93 14.87 16.95
N LYS A 288 16.31 13.83 17.74
CA LYS A 288 17.71 13.48 18.00
C LYS A 288 18.29 12.46 17.04
N ARG A 289 17.53 11.43 16.67
CA ARG A 289 17.98 10.30 15.86
C ARG A 289 17.38 10.30 14.47
N HIS A 290 16.45 11.20 14.20
CA HIS A 290 15.67 11.27 12.96
C HIS A 290 15.00 9.95 12.58
N TRP A 291 14.76 9.05 13.56
CA TRP A 291 13.97 7.86 13.37
C TRP A 291 12.54 8.27 13.09
N ARG A 292 11.96 7.74 12.06
CA ARG A 292 10.57 7.99 11.73
C ARG A 292 9.74 6.75 11.99
N TYR A 293 8.71 6.93 12.78
CA TYR A 293 7.65 5.96 13.03
C TYR A 293 6.43 6.42 12.25
N GLY A 294 5.80 5.53 11.56
CA GLY A 294 4.62 5.89 10.82
C GLY A 294 3.43 4.97 11.08
N PHE A 295 2.21 5.37 10.78
CA PHE A 295 0.96 4.62 10.78
C PHE A 295 0.14 5.00 9.55
N THR A 296 -0.44 4.05 8.76
CA THR A 296 -1.42 4.35 7.72
C THR A 296 -2.65 3.45 7.86
N LEU A 297 -3.73 3.91 7.35
CA LEU A 297 -4.98 3.22 7.17
C LEU A 297 -5.33 3.36 5.71
N THR A 298 -5.51 2.26 4.99
CA THR A 298 -5.93 2.30 3.59
C THR A 298 -7.18 1.47 3.41
N SER A 299 -8.18 2.04 2.76
CA SER A 299 -9.45 1.37 2.45
C SER A 299 -9.68 1.37 0.95
N VAL A 300 -9.85 0.19 0.37
CA VAL A 300 -10.37 0.06 -1.00
C VAL A 300 -11.86 0.41 -0.95
N VAL A 301 -12.25 1.46 -1.67
CA VAL A 301 -13.61 2.02 -1.66
C VAL A 301 -14.41 1.67 -2.89
N ASP A 302 -13.74 1.39 -4.00
CA ASP A 302 -14.34 0.91 -5.25
C ASP A 302 -13.34 0.10 -6.05
N GLY A 303 -13.81 -0.67 -7.03
CA GLY A 303 -12.91 -1.43 -7.88
C GLY A 303 -13.61 -2.49 -8.74
N ASN A 304 -12.77 -3.23 -9.48
CA ASN A 304 -13.19 -4.39 -10.24
C ASN A 304 -12.08 -5.45 -10.19
N ASN A 305 -12.47 -6.70 -9.95
CA ASN A 305 -11.57 -7.84 -9.74
C ASN A 305 -10.56 -7.60 -8.60
N THR A 306 -11.00 -6.93 -7.55
CA THR A 306 -10.19 -6.59 -6.37
C THR A 306 -10.95 -6.88 -5.09
N ASP A 307 -10.23 -7.03 -4.02
CA ASP A 307 -10.81 -7.22 -2.69
C ASP A 307 -11.21 -5.88 -2.05
N ALA A 308 -12.37 -5.86 -1.41
CA ALA A 308 -12.82 -4.75 -0.60
C ALA A 308 -12.26 -4.89 0.81
N LYS A 309 -11.10 -4.33 1.04
CA LYS A 309 -10.33 -4.51 2.28
C LYS A 309 -9.95 -3.23 2.96
N LEU A 310 -9.72 -3.35 4.25
CA LEU A 310 -9.13 -2.32 5.08
C LEU A 310 -7.75 -2.79 5.53
N TRP A 311 -6.73 -2.04 5.19
CA TRP A 311 -5.37 -2.29 5.60
C TRP A 311 -4.98 -1.46 6.80
N LEU A 312 -4.29 -2.11 7.71
CA LEU A 312 -3.61 -1.51 8.86
C LEU A 312 -2.16 -1.95 8.85
N GLY A 313 -1.29 -1.10 9.21
CA GLY A 313 0.07 -1.58 9.34
C GLY A 313 1.06 -0.59 9.96
N GLY A 314 2.34 -0.89 9.96
CA GLY A 314 3.43 -0.33 10.68
C GLY A 314 4.76 -0.08 10.01
N SER A 315 5.39 1.16 10.16
CA SER A 315 6.76 1.34 9.70
C SER A 315 7.69 1.97 10.72
N ILE A 316 8.94 1.66 10.60
CA ILE A 316 10.04 2.39 11.19
C ILE A 316 11.09 2.62 10.13
N ASP A 317 11.55 3.86 9.97
CA ASP A 317 12.69 4.22 9.15
C ASP A 317 13.82 4.70 10.03
N ILE A 318 15.00 4.14 9.84
CA ILE A 318 16.21 4.37 10.63
C ILE A 318 17.31 4.91 9.70
N PRO A 319 17.60 6.22 9.72
CA PRO A 319 18.73 6.79 9.01
C PRO A 319 20.04 6.42 9.73
N ILE A 320 21.05 6.01 8.96
CA ILE A 320 22.38 5.60 9.45
C ILE A 320 23.43 6.31 8.61
N GLY A 321 24.33 7.05 9.26
CA GLY A 321 25.34 7.86 8.56
C GLY A 321 24.76 9.15 7.99
N GLY A 322 25.46 9.77 7.03
CA GLY A 322 25.09 11.07 6.47
C GLY A 322 25.54 12.25 7.34
N LYS A 323 25.26 13.48 6.87
CA LYS A 323 25.70 14.72 7.55
C LYS A 323 25.00 14.96 8.89
N HIS A 324 23.88 14.34 9.16
CA HIS A 324 23.10 14.50 10.40
C HIS A 324 23.40 13.43 11.47
N GLY A 325 24.30 12.46 11.19
CA GLY A 325 24.67 11.39 12.11
C GLY A 325 26.00 11.62 12.86
N GLN A 326 26.55 12.82 12.81
CA GLN A 326 27.77 13.21 13.55
C GLN A 326 27.43 14.10 14.74
#